data_d3dbd696abb1b801af8f2a0ec12d4dd3
#
_entry.id   d3dbd696abb1b801af8f2a0ec12d4dd3
#
_cell.length_a   1.000
_cell.length_b   1.000
_cell.length_c   1.000
_cell.angle_alpha   90.00
_cell.angle_beta   90.00
_cell.angle_gamma   90.00
#
_symmetry.space_group_name_H-M   'P 1'
#
loop_
_entity.id
_entity.type
_entity.pdbx_description
1 polymer ?
#
loop_
_entity_poly.entity_id
_entity_poly.type
_entity_poly.pdbx_seq_one_letter_code
_entity_poly.pdbx_strand_id
1 'polypeptide(L)'
;MDSLYLYAKFSPDADTTTSGSDGDASTWLPAGGLYYVHNLMPKLKIGVSAVGYFGLGLEYENDWVGRYYVQEIKLQALGIQPAVAYQVTDWLSLGAGVVALYGVLDEKVAVNNLGPNQNDGKLKIEDDDWTYQVNLGVLVEPRKGTRFGLTYLSEGDLKFKDKPDFSNLGPGLEAALGAK
;
A
#
# COMPACT_ATOMS: atom_id res chain seq x y z
N MET A 1 15.32 9.16 5.61
CA MET A 1 13.87 8.96 5.41
C MET A 1 13.50 9.72 4.17
N ASP A 2 13.02 9.04 3.18
CA ASP A 2 12.52 9.67 1.97
C ASP A 2 10.99 9.70 2.07
N SER A 3 10.38 10.77 1.55
CA SER A 3 8.94 10.91 1.46
C SER A 3 8.58 11.11 -0.01
N LEU A 4 7.52 10.47 -0.47
CA LEU A 4 6.98 10.64 -1.79
C LEU A 4 5.74 11.54 -1.70
N TYR A 5 5.75 12.64 -2.43
CA TYR A 5 4.57 13.47 -2.63
C TYR A 5 3.95 13.14 -3.99
N LEU A 6 2.72 12.65 -3.96
CA LEU A 6 1.94 12.39 -5.16
C LEU A 6 0.94 13.52 -5.38
N TYR A 7 0.88 14.00 -6.60
CA TYR A 7 -0.07 15.02 -7.04
C TYR A 7 -0.70 14.58 -8.36
N ALA A 8 -2.02 14.55 -8.41
CA ALA A 8 -2.79 14.31 -9.62
C ALA A 8 -3.84 15.39 -9.78
N LYS A 9 -3.94 15.95 -10.98
CA LYS A 9 -4.94 16.94 -11.35
C LYS A 9 -5.97 16.31 -12.26
N PHE A 10 -7.23 16.49 -11.93
CA PHE A 10 -8.37 16.07 -12.73
C PHE A 10 -9.23 17.28 -13.08
N SER A 11 -9.51 17.48 -14.36
CA SER A 11 -10.44 18.49 -14.83
C SER A 11 -11.60 17.80 -15.55
N PRO A 12 -12.84 17.91 -15.05
CA PRO A 12 -13.98 17.27 -15.67
C PRO A 12 -14.30 17.88 -17.04
N ASP A 13 -14.82 17.08 -17.93
CA ASP A 13 -15.41 17.56 -19.18
C ASP A 13 -16.75 18.26 -18.93
N ALA A 14 -17.15 19.18 -19.81
CA ALA A 14 -18.35 20.00 -19.65
C ALA A 14 -19.67 19.21 -19.60
N ASP A 15 -19.66 17.94 -20.00
CA ASP A 15 -20.84 17.07 -20.05
C ASP A 15 -21.07 16.24 -18.79
N THR A 16 -20.37 16.51 -17.67
CA THR A 16 -20.59 15.78 -16.41
C THR A 16 -21.94 16.17 -15.80
N THR A 17 -22.71 15.17 -15.40
CA THR A 17 -24.00 15.36 -14.71
C THR A 17 -23.86 15.62 -13.22
N THR A 18 -22.67 15.44 -12.67
CA THR A 18 -22.35 15.65 -11.26
C THR A 18 -21.75 17.04 -11.07
N SER A 19 -22.32 17.84 -10.19
CA SER A 19 -21.73 19.11 -9.78
C SER A 19 -20.62 18.90 -8.75
N GLY A 20 -19.57 19.69 -8.84
CA GLY A 20 -18.45 19.65 -7.90
C GLY A 20 -17.26 20.47 -8.38
N SER A 21 -16.22 20.51 -7.55
CA SER A 21 -14.96 21.14 -7.91
C SER A 21 -14.12 20.26 -8.84
N ASP A 22 -13.15 20.85 -9.51
CA ASP A 22 -12.06 20.11 -10.15
C ASP A 22 -11.33 19.29 -9.10
N GLY A 23 -10.82 18.13 -9.49
CA GLY A 23 -10.17 17.23 -8.54
C GLY A 23 -8.65 17.38 -8.54
N ASP A 24 -8.12 17.99 -7.50
CA ASP A 24 -6.68 17.94 -7.22
C ASP A 24 -6.44 16.93 -6.11
N ALA A 25 -5.83 15.81 -6.44
CA ALA A 25 -5.45 14.81 -5.44
C ALA A 25 -4.01 15.02 -5.01
N SER A 26 -3.79 15.08 -3.71
CA SER A 26 -2.45 15.11 -3.16
C SER A 26 -2.36 14.26 -1.90
N THR A 27 -1.30 13.50 -1.76
CA THR A 27 -1.05 12.76 -0.53
C THR A 27 0.44 12.59 -0.26
N TRP A 28 0.78 12.53 1.01
CA TRP A 28 2.12 12.20 1.47
C TRP A 28 2.20 10.74 1.85
N LEU A 29 3.11 10.02 1.19
CA LEU A 29 3.39 8.63 1.51
C LEU A 29 4.79 8.53 2.12
N PRO A 30 4.94 7.99 3.34
CA PRO A 30 6.25 7.70 3.88
C PRO A 30 6.90 6.60 3.04
N ALA A 31 8.11 6.87 2.55
CA ALA A 31 8.92 5.89 1.85
C ALA A 31 10.27 5.76 2.54
N GLY A 32 10.83 4.58 2.52
CA GLY A 32 12.16 4.35 3.08
C GLY A 32 12.41 2.91 3.50
N GLY A 33 13.64 2.67 3.90
CA GLY A 33 14.06 1.39 4.43
C GLY A 33 15.14 1.54 5.50
N LEU A 34 15.07 0.69 6.50
CA LEU A 34 16.09 0.52 7.52
C LEU A 34 16.69 -0.87 7.36
N TYR A 35 18.00 -0.93 7.43
CA TYR A 35 18.76 -2.17 7.25
C TYR A 35 19.80 -2.30 8.35
N TYR A 36 19.87 -3.47 8.97
CA TYR A 36 20.93 -3.82 9.89
C TYR A 36 21.52 -5.16 9.52
N VAL A 37 22.84 -5.25 9.47
CA VAL A 37 23.57 -6.48 9.18
C VAL A 37 24.63 -6.70 10.25
N HIS A 38 24.70 -7.91 10.75
CA HIS A 38 25.69 -8.35 11.74
C HIS A 38 26.50 -9.53 11.21
N ASN A 39 27.81 -9.46 11.36
CA ASN A 39 28.71 -10.57 11.04
C ASN A 39 28.75 -11.55 12.22
N LEU A 40 28.01 -12.66 12.09
CA LEU A 40 27.99 -13.68 13.14
C LEU A 40 29.27 -14.52 13.13
N MET A 41 29.78 -14.83 11.95
CA MET A 41 31.03 -15.55 11.68
C MET A 41 31.65 -14.99 10.38
N PRO A 42 32.93 -15.31 10.07
CA PRO A 42 33.60 -14.81 8.86
C PRO A 42 32.82 -15.04 7.55
N LYS A 43 32.08 -16.15 7.46
CA LYS A 43 31.30 -16.53 6.30
C LYS A 43 29.77 -16.46 6.51
N LEU A 44 29.31 -16.15 7.73
CA LEU A 44 27.90 -16.12 8.09
C LEU A 44 27.49 -14.73 8.55
N LYS A 45 26.46 -14.20 7.92
CA LYS A 45 25.85 -12.91 8.27
C LYS A 45 24.37 -13.10 8.55
N ILE A 46 23.88 -12.34 9.50
CA ILE A 46 22.45 -12.19 9.75
C ILE A 46 22.07 -10.73 9.58
N GLY A 47 20.84 -10.49 9.24
CA GLY A 47 20.35 -9.13 9.07
C GLY A 47 18.86 -9.03 9.29
N VAL A 48 18.41 -7.80 9.43
CA VAL A 48 17.01 -7.45 9.45
C VAL A 48 16.81 -6.18 8.63
N SER A 49 15.74 -6.13 7.88
CA SER A 49 15.30 -4.92 7.21
C SER A 49 13.84 -4.60 7.54
N ALA A 50 13.51 -3.32 7.52
CA ALA A 50 12.13 -2.81 7.54
C ALA A 50 11.99 -1.87 6.34
N VAL A 51 11.11 -2.20 5.41
CA VAL A 51 11.02 -1.52 4.10
C VAL A 51 9.57 -1.28 3.74
N GLY A 52 9.27 -0.07 3.24
CA GLY A 52 8.02 0.19 2.54
C GLY A 52 8.07 -0.46 1.16
N TYR A 53 7.26 -1.49 0.96
CA TYR A 53 7.24 -2.24 -0.32
C TYR A 53 6.48 -1.52 -1.40
N PHE A 54 5.36 -0.92 -1.04
CA PHE A 54 4.59 -0.06 -1.93
C PHE A 54 3.74 0.93 -1.14
N GLY A 55 3.37 2.01 -1.81
CA GLY A 55 2.44 2.99 -1.30
C GLY A 55 1.72 3.64 -2.48
N LEU A 56 0.41 3.62 -2.42
CA LEU A 56 -0.47 4.37 -3.30
C LEU A 56 -1.40 5.19 -2.42
N GLY A 57 -1.58 6.45 -2.73
CA GLY A 57 -2.52 7.29 -2.04
C GLY A 57 -3.04 8.38 -2.97
N LEU A 58 -4.35 8.57 -2.93
CA LEU A 58 -5.04 9.68 -3.55
C LEU A 58 -6.05 10.19 -2.53
N GLU A 59 -6.10 11.49 -2.32
CA GLU A 59 -7.07 12.14 -1.45
C GLU A 59 -7.57 13.40 -2.16
N TYR A 60 -8.85 13.43 -2.46
CA TYR A 60 -9.54 14.53 -3.10
C TYR A 60 -10.37 15.30 -2.09
N GLU A 61 -10.72 16.53 -2.41
CA GLU A 61 -11.65 17.33 -1.62
C GLU A 61 -13.05 16.69 -1.58
N ASN A 62 -13.82 17.01 -0.54
CA ASN A 62 -15.13 16.37 -0.32
C ASN A 62 -16.17 16.73 -1.39
N ASP A 63 -15.99 17.82 -2.10
CA ASP A 63 -16.92 18.33 -3.10
C ASP A 63 -16.47 18.12 -4.55
N TRP A 64 -15.37 17.33 -4.76
CA TRP A 64 -14.91 17.10 -6.11
C TRP A 64 -15.93 16.32 -6.97
N VAL A 65 -15.93 16.56 -8.26
CA VAL A 65 -16.94 16.05 -9.21
C VAL A 65 -17.02 14.52 -9.26
N GLY A 66 -15.90 13.83 -9.04
CA GLY A 66 -15.80 12.36 -9.06
C GLY A 66 -15.94 11.68 -7.70
N ARG A 67 -16.39 12.36 -6.65
CA ARG A 67 -16.48 11.84 -5.27
C ARG A 67 -17.28 10.56 -5.10
N TYR A 68 -18.17 10.25 -6.03
CA TYR A 68 -18.95 9.00 -6.04
C TYR A 68 -18.19 7.80 -6.62
N TYR A 69 -17.00 8.02 -7.17
CA TYR A 69 -16.10 6.96 -7.63
C TYR A 69 -14.98 6.74 -6.63
N VAL A 70 -14.36 7.80 -6.16
CA VAL A 70 -13.31 7.77 -5.16
C VAL A 70 -13.17 9.14 -4.51
N GLN A 71 -13.09 9.20 -3.19
CA GLN A 71 -12.70 10.40 -2.42
C GLN A 71 -11.31 10.25 -1.86
N GLU A 72 -11.04 9.09 -1.28
CA GLU A 72 -9.75 8.74 -0.71
C GLU A 72 -9.47 7.28 -1.01
N ILE A 73 -8.27 6.98 -1.42
CA ILE A 73 -7.74 5.62 -1.45
C ILE A 73 -6.30 5.64 -0.96
N LYS A 74 -5.99 4.80 0.02
CA LYS A 74 -4.65 4.54 0.51
C LYS A 74 -4.41 3.05 0.53
N LEU A 75 -3.36 2.61 -0.14
CA LEU A 75 -2.90 1.24 -0.11
C LEU A 75 -1.40 1.27 0.19
N GLN A 76 -1.01 0.74 1.32
CA GLN A 76 0.37 0.76 1.78
C GLN A 76 0.78 -0.62 2.27
N ALA A 77 2.05 -0.97 2.10
CA ALA A 77 2.61 -2.17 2.69
C ALA A 77 4.01 -1.94 3.24
N LEU A 78 4.18 -2.38 4.49
CA LEU A 78 5.44 -2.40 5.21
C LEU A 78 5.88 -3.83 5.42
N GLY A 79 7.11 -4.16 5.04
CA GLY A 79 7.70 -5.48 5.26
C GLY A 79 8.83 -5.43 6.27
N ILE A 80 8.84 -6.41 7.17
CA ILE A 80 9.97 -6.69 8.06
C ILE A 80 10.57 -8.02 7.62
N GLN A 81 11.87 -8.03 7.36
CA GLN A 81 12.56 -9.20 6.82
C GLN A 81 13.82 -9.53 7.63
N PRO A 82 13.78 -10.49 8.56
CA PRO A 82 14.97 -11.19 9.02
C PRO A 82 15.53 -12.04 7.89
N ALA A 83 16.85 -12.08 7.80
CA ALA A 83 17.57 -12.81 6.76
C ALA A 83 18.90 -13.36 7.28
N VAL A 84 19.36 -14.42 6.64
CA VAL A 84 20.66 -15.02 6.82
C VAL A 84 21.36 -15.13 5.47
N ALA A 85 22.67 -14.89 5.47
CA ALA A 85 23.50 -15.07 4.27
C ALA A 85 24.77 -15.84 4.62
N TYR A 86 25.12 -16.80 3.79
CA TYR A 86 26.30 -17.65 3.95
C TYR A 86 27.18 -17.60 2.68
N GLN A 87 28.46 -17.30 2.89
CA GLN A 87 29.47 -17.35 1.83
C GLN A 87 29.97 -18.78 1.67
N VAL A 88 29.46 -19.47 0.64
CA VAL A 88 29.80 -20.87 0.34
C VAL A 88 31.23 -20.98 -0.13
N THR A 89 31.61 -20.13 -1.08
CA THR A 89 32.98 -19.99 -1.62
C THR A 89 33.36 -18.52 -1.64
N ASP A 90 34.57 -18.21 -2.06
CA ASP A 90 35.04 -16.82 -2.20
C ASP A 90 34.27 -16.03 -3.27
N TRP A 91 33.64 -16.73 -4.19
CA TRP A 91 32.90 -16.13 -5.31
C TRP A 91 31.37 -16.38 -5.26
N LEU A 92 30.88 -17.23 -4.32
CA LEU A 92 29.46 -17.60 -4.22
C LEU A 92 28.93 -17.38 -2.81
N SER A 93 27.84 -16.63 -2.71
CA SER A 93 27.07 -16.47 -1.47
C SER A 93 25.60 -16.80 -1.72
N LEU A 94 24.99 -17.43 -0.74
CA LEU A 94 23.56 -17.75 -0.70
C LEU A 94 22.89 -16.99 0.45
N GLY A 95 21.66 -16.56 0.25
CA GLY A 95 20.87 -15.89 1.26
C GLY A 95 19.45 -16.43 1.30
N ALA A 96 18.87 -16.39 2.49
CA ALA A 96 17.47 -16.71 2.72
C ALA A 96 16.88 -15.78 3.78
N GLY A 97 15.62 -15.45 3.64
CA GLY A 97 14.87 -14.62 4.58
C GLY A 97 13.39 -14.90 4.52
N VAL A 98 12.68 -14.41 5.53
CA VAL A 98 11.22 -14.40 5.55
C VAL A 98 10.77 -12.96 5.66
N VAL A 99 9.87 -12.55 4.79
CA VAL A 99 9.24 -11.23 4.85
C VAL A 99 7.90 -11.38 5.56
N ALA A 100 7.72 -10.68 6.67
CA ALA A 100 6.41 -10.42 7.25
C ALA A 100 5.92 -9.09 6.65
N LEU A 101 4.92 -9.16 5.79
CA LEU A 101 4.36 -8.03 5.08
C LEU A 101 3.02 -7.64 5.71
N TYR A 102 2.92 -6.40 6.14
CA TYR A 102 1.70 -5.79 6.67
C TYR A 102 1.15 -4.81 5.64
N GLY A 103 -0.08 -5.06 5.19
CA GLY A 103 -0.79 -4.22 4.24
C GLY A 103 -1.96 -3.52 4.88
N VAL A 104 -2.19 -2.26 4.50
CA VAL A 104 -3.33 -1.43 4.94
C VAL A 104 -4.04 -0.90 3.70
N LEU A 105 -5.35 -1.06 3.67
CA LEU A 105 -6.27 -0.47 2.70
C LEU A 105 -7.22 0.49 3.41
N ASP A 106 -7.31 1.72 2.92
CA ASP A 106 -8.31 2.71 3.36
C ASP A 106 -8.93 3.31 2.09
N GLU A 107 -10.24 3.16 1.95
CA GLU A 107 -11.00 3.67 0.81
C GLU A 107 -12.24 4.42 1.31
N LYS A 108 -12.46 5.61 0.76
CA LYS A 108 -13.65 6.43 1.03
C LYS A 108 -14.30 6.86 -0.27
N VAL A 109 -15.62 6.74 -0.30
CA VAL A 109 -16.45 7.12 -1.43
C VAL A 109 -17.68 7.87 -0.90
N ALA A 110 -18.10 8.93 -1.59
CA ALA A 110 -19.36 9.59 -1.29
C ALA A 110 -20.53 8.75 -1.75
N VAL A 111 -21.63 8.79 -1.04
CA VAL A 111 -22.89 8.12 -1.38
C VAL A 111 -23.97 9.17 -1.61
N ASN A 112 -24.55 9.18 -2.81
CA ASN A 112 -25.62 10.12 -3.10
C ASN A 112 -26.93 9.71 -2.38
N ASN A 113 -27.40 10.55 -1.50
CA ASN A 113 -28.62 10.31 -0.72
C ASN A 113 -29.94 10.51 -1.49
N LEU A 114 -29.88 10.77 -2.80
CA LEU A 114 -31.03 10.84 -3.73
C LEU A 114 -32.15 11.79 -3.32
N GLY A 115 -31.91 12.73 -2.40
CA GLY A 115 -32.88 13.71 -1.93
C GLY A 115 -32.50 15.15 -2.25
N PRO A 116 -33.45 16.04 -2.51
CA PRO A 116 -33.15 17.45 -2.68
C PRO A 116 -32.60 18.03 -1.35
N ASN A 117 -31.47 18.71 -1.44
CA ASN A 117 -30.76 19.35 -0.32
C ASN A 117 -30.27 18.39 0.78
N GLN A 118 -30.04 17.11 0.47
CA GLN A 118 -29.38 16.18 1.39
C GLN A 118 -27.87 16.20 1.13
N ASN A 119 -27.11 16.24 2.21
CA ASN A 119 -25.68 16.04 2.16
C ASN A 119 -25.38 14.59 1.74
N ASP A 120 -24.27 14.37 1.05
CA ASP A 120 -23.84 13.03 0.68
C ASP A 120 -23.58 12.17 1.93
N GLY A 121 -23.95 10.91 1.83
CA GLY A 121 -23.50 9.86 2.73
C GLY A 121 -22.05 9.49 2.45
N LYS A 122 -21.52 8.59 3.26
CA LYS A 122 -20.15 8.08 3.10
C LYS A 122 -20.14 6.56 3.16
N LEU A 123 -19.37 5.97 2.27
CA LEU A 123 -18.93 4.59 2.32
C LEU A 123 -17.45 4.60 2.69
N LYS A 124 -17.08 3.83 3.69
CA LYS A 124 -15.70 3.65 4.12
C LYS A 124 -15.37 2.17 4.17
N ILE A 125 -14.21 1.81 3.63
CA ILE A 125 -13.62 0.48 3.77
C ILE A 125 -12.24 0.70 4.37
N GLU A 126 -12.02 0.13 5.55
CA GLU A 126 -10.71 0.09 6.22
C GLU A 126 -10.41 -1.37 6.53
N ASP A 127 -9.26 -1.83 6.08
CA ASP A 127 -8.84 -3.19 6.36
C ASP A 127 -7.32 -3.28 6.42
N ASP A 128 -6.83 -4.22 7.18
CA ASP A 128 -5.42 -4.55 7.26
C ASP A 128 -5.22 -6.08 7.28
N ASP A 129 -4.12 -6.52 6.73
CA ASP A 129 -3.80 -7.93 6.72
C ASP A 129 -2.29 -8.16 6.75
N TRP A 130 -1.92 -9.34 7.24
CA TRP A 130 -0.55 -9.83 7.26
C TRP A 130 -0.38 -10.99 6.31
N THR A 131 0.72 -10.96 5.56
CA THR A 131 1.15 -12.13 4.78
C THR A 131 2.65 -12.39 4.98
N TYR A 132 3.07 -13.60 4.67
CA TYR A 132 4.45 -14.02 4.80
C TYR A 132 4.97 -14.50 3.46
N GLN A 133 6.19 -14.08 3.14
CA GLN A 133 6.86 -14.46 1.89
C GLN A 133 8.25 -15.03 2.20
N VAL A 134 8.69 -15.96 1.39
CA VAL A 134 10.07 -16.47 1.43
C VAL A 134 10.92 -15.72 0.42
N ASN A 135 12.05 -15.21 0.86
CA ASN A 135 13.03 -14.55 0.00
C ASN A 135 14.30 -15.42 -0.05
N LEU A 136 14.71 -15.79 -1.27
CA LEU A 136 15.94 -16.52 -1.52
C LEU A 136 16.85 -15.69 -2.42
N GLY A 137 18.15 -15.72 -2.15
CA GLY A 137 19.11 -14.95 -2.92
C GLY A 137 20.39 -15.73 -3.22
N VAL A 138 20.93 -15.47 -4.39
CA VAL A 138 22.23 -15.96 -4.84
C VAL A 138 23.06 -14.76 -5.28
N LEU A 139 24.27 -14.64 -4.78
CA LEU A 139 25.25 -13.64 -5.20
C LEU A 139 26.51 -14.32 -5.72
N VAL A 140 26.90 -13.98 -6.94
CA VAL A 140 28.09 -14.52 -7.62
C VAL A 140 29.06 -13.38 -7.89
N GLU A 141 30.30 -13.51 -7.42
CA GLU A 141 31.39 -12.56 -7.69
C GLU A 141 32.53 -13.25 -8.46
N PRO A 142 32.43 -13.38 -9.79
CA PRO A 142 33.43 -14.10 -10.62
C PRO A 142 34.78 -13.44 -10.58
N ARG A 143 34.84 -12.12 -10.41
CA ARG A 143 36.05 -11.31 -10.26
C ARG A 143 35.79 -10.23 -9.23
N LYS A 144 36.82 -9.85 -8.49
CA LYS A 144 36.73 -8.76 -7.49
C LYS A 144 36.14 -7.49 -8.13
N GLY A 145 35.02 -7.03 -7.57
CA GLY A 145 34.33 -5.84 -8.02
C GLY A 145 33.25 -6.07 -9.07
N THR A 146 33.07 -7.31 -9.60
CA THR A 146 31.98 -7.65 -10.53
C THR A 146 31.03 -8.62 -9.82
N ARG A 147 29.78 -8.20 -9.58
CA ARG A 147 28.79 -8.97 -8.82
C ARG A 147 27.52 -9.13 -9.64
N PHE A 148 26.99 -10.34 -9.61
CA PHE A 148 25.67 -10.67 -10.15
C PHE A 148 24.80 -11.23 -9.02
N GLY A 149 23.64 -10.65 -8.84
CA GLY A 149 22.66 -11.10 -7.84
C GLY A 149 21.40 -11.58 -8.51
N LEU A 150 20.85 -12.67 -8.00
CA LEU A 150 19.52 -13.16 -8.35
C LEU A 150 18.74 -13.37 -7.06
N THR A 151 17.52 -12.85 -7.03
CA THR A 151 16.62 -13.04 -5.90
C THR A 151 15.31 -13.63 -6.36
N TYR A 152 14.74 -14.49 -5.52
CA TYR A 152 13.40 -15.02 -5.66
C TYR A 152 12.60 -14.62 -4.41
N LEU A 153 11.44 -14.01 -4.64
CA LEU A 153 10.47 -13.69 -3.61
C LEU A 153 9.20 -14.49 -3.92
N SER A 154 8.74 -15.27 -2.95
CA SER A 154 7.49 -16.01 -3.12
C SER A 154 6.28 -15.07 -3.17
N GLU A 155 5.18 -15.56 -3.68
CA GLU A 155 3.89 -14.89 -3.61
C GLU A 155 3.49 -14.60 -2.16
N GLY A 156 2.79 -13.50 -1.96
CA GLY A 156 2.21 -13.12 -0.68
C GLY A 156 0.85 -12.49 -0.91
N ASP A 157 -0.19 -13.13 -0.43
CA ASP A 157 -1.58 -12.69 -0.58
C ASP A 157 -2.00 -11.85 0.60
N LEU A 158 -2.33 -10.59 0.37
CA LEU A 158 -3.06 -9.73 1.31
C LEU A 158 -4.56 -9.88 1.04
N LYS A 159 -5.32 -10.23 2.06
CA LYS A 159 -6.76 -10.53 1.94
C LYS A 159 -7.58 -9.54 2.74
N PHE A 160 -7.95 -8.47 2.10
CA PHE A 160 -8.85 -7.48 2.66
C PHE A 160 -10.28 -8.03 2.63
N LYS A 161 -10.94 -8.12 3.79
CA LYS A 161 -12.25 -8.78 3.95
C LYS A 161 -13.23 -7.96 4.75
N ASP A 162 -12.82 -6.78 5.19
CA ASP A 162 -13.68 -5.97 6.03
C ASP A 162 -14.93 -5.50 5.28
N LYS A 163 -15.99 -5.28 6.02
CA LYS A 163 -17.26 -4.87 5.45
C LYS A 163 -17.27 -3.36 5.29
N PRO A 164 -17.89 -2.87 4.20
CA PRO A 164 -18.08 -1.44 4.05
C PRO A 164 -18.91 -0.86 5.20
N ASP A 165 -18.41 0.21 5.78
CA ASP A 165 -19.12 1.01 6.77
C ASP A 165 -19.83 2.18 6.09
N PHE A 166 -21.12 2.34 6.38
CA PHE A 166 -21.93 3.40 5.83
C PHE A 166 -22.28 4.41 6.90
N SER A 167 -22.13 5.69 6.59
CA SER A 167 -22.47 6.76 7.50
C SER A 167 -23.19 7.91 6.78
N ASN A 168 -23.99 8.67 7.53
CA ASN A 168 -24.77 9.80 7.03
C ASN A 168 -25.68 9.45 5.84
N LEU A 169 -26.23 8.24 5.84
CA LEU A 169 -27.20 7.84 4.82
C LEU A 169 -28.54 8.55 5.02
N GLY A 170 -29.20 8.89 3.94
CA GLY A 170 -30.59 9.36 4.00
C GLY A 170 -31.57 8.22 4.38
N PRO A 171 -32.74 8.55 4.95
CA PRO A 171 -33.66 7.53 5.48
C PRO A 171 -34.07 6.44 4.48
N GLY A 172 -34.12 6.76 3.19
CA GLY A 172 -34.44 5.80 2.14
C GLY A 172 -33.33 4.78 1.91
N LEU A 173 -32.07 5.20 1.96
CA LEU A 173 -30.91 4.34 1.79
C LEU A 173 -30.63 3.53 3.05
N GLU A 174 -30.79 4.12 4.24
CA GLU A 174 -30.70 3.37 5.51
C GLU A 174 -31.66 2.19 5.53
N ALA A 175 -32.92 2.42 5.15
CA ALA A 175 -33.93 1.37 5.07
C ALA A 175 -33.59 0.29 4.02
N ALA A 176 -33.04 0.69 2.86
CA ALA A 176 -32.71 -0.23 1.78
C ALA A 176 -31.46 -1.07 2.07
N LEU A 177 -30.46 -0.50 2.73
CA LEU A 177 -29.17 -1.17 2.99
C LEU A 177 -29.16 -1.88 4.36
N GLY A 178 -30.17 -1.70 5.20
CA GLY A 178 -30.22 -2.24 6.57
C GLY A 178 -29.08 -1.70 7.46
N ALA A 179 -28.48 -0.59 7.07
CA ALA A 179 -27.45 0.08 7.84
C ALA A 179 -28.07 0.75 9.06
N LYS A 180 -27.49 0.50 10.23
CA LYS A 180 -27.85 1.17 11.50
C LYS A 180 -26.68 1.99 11.97
#